data_987dc04ca29a95c02ed7d843fd6972db
#
_entry.id   987dc04ca29a95c02ed7d843fd6972db
#
_cell.length_a   1.000
_cell.length_b   1.000
_cell.length_c   1.000
_cell.angle_alpha   90.00
_cell.angle_beta   90.00
_cell.angle_gamma   90.00
#
_symmetry.space_group_name_H-M   'P 1'
#
loop_
_entity.id
_entity.type
_entity.pdbx_description
1 polymer ?
#
loop_
_entity_poly.entity_id
_entity_poly.type
_entity_poly.pdbx_seq_one_letter_code
_entity_poly.pdbx_strand_id
1 'polypeptide(L)'
;MKVSKKEAAALELLRSTGVDVLEAALVAKMALEAGRGKPGRARRCVAAGAAALEQQEQTVTFERAVEEALEARKDRRARTLSDFRYVCKRLMQRNEGLAQRRVRGMSARDCAGYLKGAFSTPVQLRKARAVLSGVFSTALRRGWCAENPVARVEVPRVVEGRVEILSPGEMEQLLEAAGVYEGGVCLPAVGMMLYAGIRPHEVARLTWDAVDLVHGYIALQARHSKTGGARRVTIHPPLRRILEGAAAGGGGRICPACWERHWAALHRAAGWGSPARPWRQDVLRHTFASYQLGHFRSYSVLQYEVGHRDVSLLRTRYVDLQGVEEAAGFWV
;
A
#
# COMPACT_ATOMS: atom_id res chain seq x y z
N MET A 1 -56.15 -31.12 41.17
CA MET A 1 -56.23 -29.91 40.31
C MET A 1 -56.24 -30.38 38.84
N LYS A 2 -57.31 -30.11 38.07
CA LYS A 2 -57.38 -30.52 36.66
C LYS A 2 -56.57 -29.54 35.84
N VAL A 3 -55.50 -30.02 35.22
CA VAL A 3 -54.68 -29.25 34.26
C VAL A 3 -55.58 -28.82 33.10
N SER A 4 -55.56 -27.53 32.75
CA SER A 4 -56.34 -27.02 31.61
C SER A 4 -55.80 -27.56 30.28
N LYS A 5 -56.69 -27.64 29.24
CA LYS A 5 -56.24 -28.06 27.90
C LYS A 5 -55.07 -27.25 27.38
N LYS A 6 -54.96 -25.96 27.74
CA LYS A 6 -53.83 -25.09 27.33
C LYS A 6 -52.56 -25.43 28.09
N GLU A 7 -52.64 -25.76 29.36
CA GLU A 7 -51.48 -26.18 30.18
C GLU A 7 -50.95 -27.55 29.71
N ALA A 8 -51.84 -28.47 29.40
CA ALA A 8 -51.44 -29.79 28.83
C ALA A 8 -50.71 -29.63 27.48
N ALA A 9 -51.22 -28.79 26.59
CA ALA A 9 -50.55 -28.51 25.29
C ALA A 9 -49.21 -27.81 25.49
N ALA A 10 -49.08 -26.89 26.45
CA ALA A 10 -47.79 -26.23 26.75
C ALA A 10 -46.75 -27.20 27.33
N LEU A 11 -47.18 -28.14 28.19
CA LEU A 11 -46.31 -29.18 28.73
C LEU A 11 -45.84 -30.17 27.65
N GLU A 12 -46.68 -30.49 26.68
CA GLU A 12 -46.32 -31.37 25.56
C GLU A 12 -45.32 -30.71 24.62
N LEU A 13 -45.49 -29.42 24.31
CA LEU A 13 -44.53 -28.62 23.58
C LEU A 13 -43.14 -28.56 24.27
N LEU A 14 -43.11 -28.41 25.59
CA LEU A 14 -41.87 -28.37 26.37
C LEU A 14 -41.18 -29.74 26.43
N ARG A 15 -41.90 -30.83 26.51
CA ARG A 15 -41.33 -32.20 26.51
C ARG A 15 -40.50 -32.47 25.26
N SER A 16 -40.89 -31.93 24.11
CA SER A 16 -40.14 -32.11 22.86
C SER A 16 -38.80 -31.38 22.84
N THR A 17 -38.58 -30.39 23.73
CA THR A 17 -37.33 -29.60 23.78
C THR A 17 -36.31 -30.15 24.77
N GLY A 18 -36.67 -31.08 25.66
CA GLY A 18 -35.81 -31.60 26.73
C GLY A 18 -35.54 -30.61 27.87
N VAL A 19 -36.23 -29.46 27.89
CA VAL A 19 -36.07 -28.39 28.87
C VAL A 19 -37.13 -28.56 29.97
N ASP A 20 -36.77 -28.39 31.24
CA ASP A 20 -37.75 -28.45 32.32
C ASP A 20 -38.67 -27.20 32.36
N VAL A 21 -39.80 -27.34 33.03
CA VAL A 21 -40.86 -26.30 33.04
C VAL A 21 -40.39 -25.00 33.72
N LEU A 22 -39.53 -25.08 34.73
CA LEU A 22 -39.03 -23.91 35.44
C LEU A 22 -38.05 -23.13 34.54
N GLU A 23 -37.14 -23.84 33.89
CA GLU A 23 -36.15 -23.25 32.96
C GLU A 23 -36.86 -22.62 31.75
N ALA A 24 -37.87 -23.28 31.19
CA ALA A 24 -38.69 -22.70 30.12
C ALA A 24 -39.46 -21.45 30.56
N ALA A 25 -40.00 -21.45 31.81
CA ALA A 25 -40.67 -20.28 32.35
C ALA A 25 -39.72 -19.09 32.58
N LEU A 26 -38.47 -19.35 33.00
CA LEU A 26 -37.42 -18.33 33.14
C LEU A 26 -37.05 -17.73 31.79
N VAL A 27 -36.81 -18.55 30.76
CA VAL A 27 -36.52 -18.08 29.40
C VAL A 27 -37.68 -17.26 28.82
N ALA A 28 -38.93 -17.73 29.02
CA ALA A 28 -40.12 -16.99 28.59
C ALA A 28 -40.27 -15.63 29.30
N LYS A 29 -39.97 -15.58 30.61
CA LYS A 29 -39.95 -14.33 31.38
C LYS A 29 -38.92 -13.36 30.83
N MET A 30 -37.67 -13.78 30.63
CA MET A 30 -36.60 -12.96 30.07
C MET A 30 -36.97 -12.43 28.66
N ALA A 31 -37.55 -13.28 27.80
CA ALA A 31 -38.02 -12.89 26.49
C ALA A 31 -39.12 -11.82 26.55
N LEU A 32 -40.09 -11.97 27.48
CA LEU A 32 -41.15 -10.99 27.69
C LEU A 32 -40.63 -9.66 28.24
N GLU A 33 -39.68 -9.68 29.18
CA GLU A 33 -38.98 -8.49 29.68
C GLU A 33 -38.26 -7.75 28.56
N ALA A 34 -37.47 -8.43 27.73
CA ALA A 34 -36.83 -7.88 26.53
C ALA A 34 -37.86 -7.31 25.53
N GLY A 35 -39.05 -7.96 25.45
CA GLY A 35 -40.20 -7.52 24.65
C GLY A 35 -41.03 -6.40 25.29
N ARG A 36 -40.65 -5.91 26.48
CA ARG A 36 -41.43 -4.94 27.27
C ARG A 36 -42.88 -5.39 27.51
N GLY A 37 -43.05 -6.64 27.89
CA GLY A 37 -44.34 -7.26 28.19
C GLY A 37 -45.21 -7.57 26.96
N LYS A 38 -44.76 -7.29 25.74
CA LYS A 38 -45.50 -7.53 24.49
C LYS A 38 -45.06 -8.84 23.81
N PRO A 39 -45.89 -9.91 23.72
CA PRO A 39 -45.50 -11.23 23.19
C PRO A 39 -44.95 -11.17 21.75
N GLY A 40 -45.56 -10.37 20.87
CA GLY A 40 -45.08 -10.22 19.49
C GLY A 40 -43.70 -9.56 19.40
N ARG A 41 -43.36 -8.66 20.33
CA ARG A 41 -42.04 -8.06 20.43
C ARG A 41 -41.03 -9.02 21.03
N ALA A 42 -41.42 -9.78 22.06
CA ALA A 42 -40.61 -10.83 22.66
C ALA A 42 -40.17 -11.87 21.62
N ARG A 43 -41.10 -12.37 20.79
CA ARG A 43 -40.78 -13.29 19.68
C ARG A 43 -39.77 -12.71 18.72
N ARG A 44 -39.90 -11.43 18.32
CA ARG A 44 -38.90 -10.78 17.44
C ARG A 44 -37.54 -10.63 18.11
N CYS A 45 -37.50 -10.33 19.42
CA CYS A 45 -36.23 -10.27 20.15
C CYS A 45 -35.53 -11.63 20.22
N VAL A 46 -36.29 -12.70 20.48
CA VAL A 46 -35.75 -14.09 20.49
C VAL A 46 -35.24 -14.49 19.08
N ALA A 47 -36.03 -14.26 18.03
CA ALA A 47 -35.64 -14.57 16.66
C ALA A 47 -34.40 -13.77 16.23
N ALA A 48 -34.32 -12.48 16.57
CA ALA A 48 -33.15 -11.65 16.31
C ALA A 48 -31.91 -12.13 17.09
N GLY A 49 -32.12 -12.55 18.36
CA GLY A 49 -31.05 -13.13 19.18
C GLY A 49 -30.53 -14.45 18.64
N ALA A 50 -31.42 -15.35 18.21
CA ALA A 50 -31.05 -16.62 17.59
C ALA A 50 -30.25 -16.40 16.28
N ALA A 51 -30.75 -15.52 15.40
CA ALA A 51 -30.05 -15.17 14.19
C ALA A 51 -28.66 -14.52 14.45
N ALA A 52 -28.55 -13.71 15.53
CA ALA A 52 -27.29 -13.13 15.96
C ALA A 52 -26.30 -14.18 16.48
N LEU A 53 -26.78 -15.19 17.21
CA LEU A 53 -25.98 -16.31 17.70
C LEU A 53 -25.48 -17.19 16.53
N GLU A 54 -26.37 -17.61 15.63
CA GLU A 54 -26.00 -18.37 14.43
C GLU A 54 -24.96 -17.63 13.61
N GLN A 55 -25.15 -16.34 13.41
CA GLN A 55 -24.17 -15.50 12.73
C GLN A 55 -22.86 -15.36 13.50
N GLN A 56 -22.88 -15.42 14.84
CA GLN A 56 -21.69 -15.35 15.70
C GLN A 56 -20.90 -16.67 15.64
N GLU A 57 -21.54 -17.80 15.45
CA GLU A 57 -20.92 -19.11 15.26
C GLU A 57 -20.25 -19.24 13.90
N GLN A 58 -20.75 -18.58 12.87
CA GLN A 58 -20.20 -18.56 11.51
C GLN A 58 -18.98 -17.64 11.33
N THR A 59 -18.54 -16.92 12.36
CA THR A 59 -17.38 -16.03 12.27
C THR A 59 -16.05 -16.78 12.49
N VAL A 60 -14.98 -16.21 12.01
CA VAL A 60 -13.61 -16.76 12.10
C VAL A 60 -12.71 -15.87 12.96
N THR A 61 -11.55 -16.40 13.35
CA THR A 61 -10.49 -15.62 14.00
C THR A 61 -9.88 -14.61 13.04
N PHE A 62 -9.26 -13.57 13.57
CA PHE A 62 -8.53 -12.59 12.75
C PHE A 62 -7.42 -13.23 11.94
N GLU A 63 -6.66 -14.16 12.53
CA GLU A 63 -5.62 -14.91 11.84
C GLU A 63 -6.17 -15.66 10.61
N ARG A 64 -7.28 -16.39 10.76
CA ARG A 64 -7.92 -17.08 9.64
C ARG A 64 -8.42 -16.09 8.58
N ALA A 65 -8.95 -14.93 8.97
CA ALA A 65 -9.35 -13.90 8.03
C ALA A 65 -8.15 -13.31 7.25
N VAL A 66 -6.99 -13.19 7.89
CA VAL A 66 -5.73 -12.77 7.24
C VAL A 66 -5.26 -13.79 6.22
N GLU A 67 -5.27 -15.10 6.55
CA GLU A 67 -4.93 -16.18 5.62
C GLU A 67 -5.80 -16.14 4.37
N GLU A 68 -7.10 -16.05 4.53
CA GLU A 68 -8.05 -15.96 3.42
C GLU A 68 -7.87 -14.68 2.60
N ALA A 69 -7.57 -13.55 3.28
CA ALA A 69 -7.29 -12.30 2.59
C ALA A 69 -5.99 -12.35 1.78
N LEU A 70 -5.00 -13.13 2.20
CA LEU A 70 -3.76 -13.37 1.46
C LEU A 70 -4.00 -14.29 0.27
N GLU A 71 -4.76 -15.38 0.46
CA GLU A 71 -5.10 -16.30 -0.63
C GLU A 71 -5.91 -15.59 -1.73
N ALA A 72 -6.89 -14.77 -1.34
CA ALA A 72 -7.67 -13.95 -2.28
C ALA A 72 -6.83 -12.93 -3.08
N ARG A 73 -5.56 -12.78 -2.75
CA ARG A 73 -4.61 -11.84 -3.39
C ARG A 73 -3.39 -12.53 -3.99
N LYS A 74 -3.36 -13.85 -4.05
CA LYS A 74 -2.18 -14.64 -4.49
C LYS A 74 -1.62 -14.20 -5.84
N ASP A 75 -2.47 -13.73 -6.75
CA ASP A 75 -2.09 -13.26 -8.08
C ASP A 75 -1.53 -11.81 -8.08
N ARG A 76 -1.46 -11.17 -6.92
CA ARG A 76 -0.84 -9.85 -6.80
C ARG A 76 0.68 -9.96 -6.79
N ARG A 77 1.35 -8.85 -7.13
CA ARG A 77 2.82 -8.78 -7.14
C ARG A 77 3.41 -9.21 -5.80
N ALA A 78 4.50 -9.98 -5.83
CA ALA A 78 5.18 -10.51 -4.64
C ALA A 78 5.45 -9.43 -3.57
N ARG A 79 5.90 -8.23 -3.97
CA ARG A 79 6.12 -7.09 -3.07
C ARG A 79 4.83 -6.65 -2.35
N THR A 80 3.70 -6.61 -3.06
CA THR A 80 2.41 -6.25 -2.46
C THR A 80 1.96 -7.28 -1.42
N LEU A 81 2.18 -8.57 -1.71
CA LEU A 81 1.91 -9.66 -0.76
C LEU A 81 2.83 -9.60 0.45
N SER A 82 4.12 -9.35 0.24
CA SER A 82 5.11 -9.19 1.31
C SER A 82 4.75 -8.03 2.24
N ASP A 83 4.39 -6.88 1.68
CA ASP A 83 3.93 -5.71 2.44
C ASP A 83 2.65 -6.01 3.25
N PHE A 84 1.69 -6.72 2.63
CA PHE A 84 0.45 -7.11 3.30
C PHE A 84 0.72 -8.07 4.47
N ARG A 85 1.55 -9.11 4.25
CA ARG A 85 1.98 -10.04 5.30
C ARG A 85 2.70 -9.33 6.44
N TYR A 86 3.63 -8.43 6.11
CA TYR A 86 4.36 -7.66 7.12
C TYR A 86 3.43 -6.88 8.04
N VAL A 87 2.46 -6.15 7.45
CA VAL A 87 1.52 -5.35 8.24
C VAL A 87 0.65 -6.24 9.13
N CYS A 88 0.08 -7.32 8.59
CA CYS A 88 -0.76 -8.25 9.37
C CYS A 88 0.06 -8.92 10.50
N LYS A 89 1.25 -9.41 10.20
CA LYS A 89 2.16 -10.01 11.19
C LYS A 89 2.48 -9.01 12.31
N ARG A 90 2.83 -7.76 11.96
CA ARG A 90 3.14 -6.72 12.94
C ARG A 90 1.92 -6.36 13.80
N LEU A 91 0.72 -6.31 13.23
CA LEU A 91 -0.53 -6.09 13.99
C LEU A 91 -0.72 -7.19 15.05
N MET A 92 -0.61 -8.46 14.67
CA MET A 92 -0.77 -9.59 15.59
C MET A 92 0.35 -9.64 16.65
N GLN A 93 1.59 -9.36 16.28
CA GLN A 93 2.72 -9.36 17.22
C GLN A 93 2.67 -8.23 18.26
N ARG A 94 2.10 -7.08 17.91
CA ARG A 94 2.05 -5.89 18.77
C ARG A 94 0.75 -5.79 19.59
N ASN A 95 -0.23 -6.63 19.30
CA ASN A 95 -1.52 -6.63 19.98
C ASN A 95 -1.84 -8.06 20.45
N GLU A 96 -1.62 -8.30 21.72
CA GLU A 96 -1.86 -9.60 22.34
C GLU A 96 -3.33 -10.05 22.14
N GLY A 97 -3.52 -11.33 21.86
CA GLY A 97 -4.84 -11.93 21.64
C GLY A 97 -5.53 -11.57 20.32
N LEU A 98 -5.00 -10.63 19.51
CA LEU A 98 -5.62 -10.21 18.24
C LEU A 98 -5.78 -11.38 17.27
N ALA A 99 -4.78 -12.25 17.15
CA ALA A 99 -4.82 -13.39 16.23
C ALA A 99 -6.06 -14.27 16.45
N GLN A 100 -6.41 -14.53 17.70
CA GLN A 100 -7.53 -15.40 18.10
C GLN A 100 -8.87 -14.67 18.24
N ARG A 101 -8.87 -13.35 18.15
CA ARG A 101 -10.09 -12.56 18.28
C ARG A 101 -11.00 -12.76 17.07
N ARG A 102 -12.30 -12.99 17.33
CA ARG A 102 -13.32 -13.16 16.29
C ARG A 102 -13.56 -11.85 15.54
N VAL A 103 -13.52 -11.88 14.19
CA VAL A 103 -13.63 -10.66 13.36
C VAL A 103 -14.96 -9.95 13.49
N ARG A 104 -16.06 -10.69 13.74
CA ARG A 104 -17.40 -10.13 13.92
C ARG A 104 -17.52 -9.21 15.15
N GLY A 105 -16.82 -9.54 16.23
CA GLY A 105 -16.85 -8.78 17.48
C GLY A 105 -15.92 -7.57 17.52
N MET A 106 -15.23 -7.25 16.40
CA MET A 106 -14.30 -6.12 16.36
C MET A 106 -15.02 -4.82 15.96
N SER A 107 -14.93 -3.82 16.84
CA SER A 107 -15.44 -2.47 16.58
C SER A 107 -14.40 -1.58 15.87
N ALA A 108 -14.84 -0.44 15.36
CA ALA A 108 -13.93 0.59 14.82
C ALA A 108 -12.92 1.09 15.88
N ARG A 109 -13.34 1.18 17.14
CA ARG A 109 -12.48 1.56 18.27
C ARG A 109 -11.37 0.53 18.50
N ASP A 110 -11.70 -0.76 18.46
CA ASP A 110 -10.72 -1.83 18.58
C ASP A 110 -9.70 -1.75 17.44
N CYS A 111 -10.17 -1.63 16.19
CA CYS A 111 -9.31 -1.51 15.01
C CYS A 111 -8.37 -0.30 15.10
N ALA A 112 -8.88 0.84 15.57
CA ALA A 112 -8.07 2.03 15.81
C ALA A 112 -7.00 1.80 16.89
N GLY A 113 -7.36 1.10 17.98
CA GLY A 113 -6.41 0.70 19.02
C GLY A 113 -5.29 -0.20 18.50
N TYR A 114 -5.63 -1.24 17.73
CA TYR A 114 -4.64 -2.14 17.12
C TYR A 114 -3.69 -1.45 16.16
N LEU A 115 -4.19 -0.51 15.37
CA LEU A 115 -3.35 0.28 14.47
C LEU A 115 -2.35 1.14 15.25
N LYS A 116 -2.80 1.85 16.28
CA LYS A 116 -1.95 2.72 17.12
C LYS A 116 -0.95 1.90 17.96
N GLY A 117 -1.32 0.73 18.42
CA GLY A 117 -0.42 -0.18 19.14
C GLY A 117 0.73 -0.74 18.28
N ALA A 118 0.51 -0.84 16.97
CA ALA A 118 1.51 -1.42 16.07
C ALA A 118 2.31 -0.38 15.26
N PHE A 119 1.77 0.81 15.01
CA PHE A 119 2.35 1.83 14.13
C PHE A 119 2.26 3.23 14.74
N SER A 120 3.30 4.03 14.55
CA SER A 120 3.44 5.37 15.18
C SER A 120 3.34 6.53 14.20
N THR A 121 3.76 6.34 12.92
CA THR A 121 3.76 7.46 11.97
C THR A 121 2.48 7.54 11.15
N PRO A 122 2.02 8.75 10.75
CA PRO A 122 0.83 8.92 9.90
C PRO A 122 0.85 8.09 8.62
N VAL A 123 2.02 8.00 7.97
CA VAL A 123 2.21 7.21 6.73
C VAL A 123 2.01 5.72 6.98
N GLN A 124 2.62 5.21 8.07
CA GLN A 124 2.47 3.79 8.45
C GLN A 124 1.02 3.48 8.84
N LEU A 125 0.38 4.34 9.63
CA LEU A 125 -1.02 4.19 10.04
C LEU A 125 -1.96 4.16 8.81
N ARG A 126 -1.77 5.07 7.84
CA ARG A 126 -2.56 5.09 6.60
C ARG A 126 -2.38 3.78 5.80
N LYS A 127 -1.14 3.31 5.64
CA LYS A 127 -0.85 2.03 4.96
C LYS A 127 -1.46 0.85 5.70
N ALA A 128 -1.28 0.79 7.01
CA ALA A 128 -1.78 -0.30 7.84
C ALA A 128 -3.32 -0.32 7.88
N ARG A 129 -3.98 0.85 7.95
CA ARG A 129 -5.43 0.96 7.84
C ARG A 129 -5.95 0.38 6.52
N ALA A 130 -5.29 0.69 5.40
CA ALA A 130 -5.68 0.13 4.10
C ALA A 130 -5.55 -1.40 4.04
N VAL A 131 -4.49 -1.97 4.62
CA VAL A 131 -4.30 -3.42 4.72
C VAL A 131 -5.36 -4.04 5.62
N LEU A 132 -5.58 -3.50 6.82
CA LEU A 132 -6.59 -3.98 7.77
C LEU A 132 -7.99 -3.92 7.17
N SER A 133 -8.33 -2.82 6.48
CA SER A 133 -9.59 -2.69 5.73
C SER A 133 -9.71 -3.78 4.65
N GLY A 134 -8.61 -4.14 4.00
CA GLY A 134 -8.57 -5.23 3.03
C GLY A 134 -8.86 -6.60 3.63
N VAL A 135 -8.43 -6.88 4.86
CA VAL A 135 -8.78 -8.11 5.61
C VAL A 135 -10.28 -8.14 5.88
N PHE A 136 -10.83 -7.06 6.47
CA PHE A 136 -12.26 -6.96 6.77
C PHE A 136 -13.15 -6.95 5.53
N SER A 137 -12.70 -6.39 4.42
CA SER A 137 -13.42 -6.48 3.15
C SER A 137 -13.50 -7.92 2.63
N THR A 138 -12.50 -8.75 2.90
CA THR A 138 -12.55 -10.17 2.59
C THR A 138 -13.49 -10.90 3.57
N ALA A 139 -13.40 -10.62 4.86
CA ALA A 139 -14.29 -11.18 5.88
C ALA A 139 -15.78 -10.84 5.60
N LEU A 140 -16.06 -9.61 5.17
CA LEU A 140 -17.40 -9.16 4.78
C LEU A 140 -17.94 -9.96 3.58
N ARG A 141 -17.13 -10.13 2.52
CA ARG A 141 -17.53 -10.93 1.35
C ARG A 141 -17.77 -12.41 1.68
N ARG A 142 -17.11 -12.93 2.71
CA ARG A 142 -17.31 -14.30 3.21
C ARG A 142 -18.47 -14.43 4.21
N GLY A 143 -19.14 -13.33 4.57
CA GLY A 143 -20.21 -13.32 5.55
C GLY A 143 -19.76 -13.45 7.02
N TRP A 144 -18.46 -13.37 7.30
CA TRP A 144 -17.89 -13.53 8.63
C TRP A 144 -18.06 -12.30 9.53
N CYS A 145 -18.39 -11.16 8.96
CA CYS A 145 -18.79 -9.95 9.66
C CYS A 145 -19.87 -9.21 8.87
N ALA A 146 -20.67 -8.39 9.55
CA ALA A 146 -21.79 -7.66 8.94
C ALA A 146 -21.35 -6.37 8.24
N GLU A 147 -20.24 -5.76 8.68
CA GLU A 147 -19.69 -4.53 8.14
C GLU A 147 -18.15 -4.53 8.24
N ASN A 148 -17.51 -3.62 7.52
CA ASN A 148 -16.07 -3.38 7.68
C ASN A 148 -15.86 -2.28 8.73
N PRO A 149 -15.45 -2.62 9.97
CA PRO A 149 -15.30 -1.63 11.04
C PRO A 149 -14.20 -0.60 10.74
N VAL A 150 -13.24 -0.95 9.90
CA VAL A 150 -12.10 -0.07 9.54
C VAL A 150 -12.55 1.10 8.66
N ALA A 151 -13.72 1.02 8.01
CA ALA A 151 -14.26 2.13 7.22
C ALA A 151 -14.45 3.40 8.07
N ARG A 152 -14.81 3.24 9.35
CA ARG A 152 -15.02 4.33 10.32
C ARG A 152 -13.75 4.71 11.10
N VAL A 153 -12.61 4.08 10.85
CA VAL A 153 -11.36 4.41 11.55
C VAL A 153 -10.72 5.61 10.91
N GLU A 154 -10.56 6.66 11.68
CA GLU A 154 -9.79 7.83 11.28
C GLU A 154 -8.30 7.64 11.55
N VAL A 155 -7.48 8.09 10.62
CA VAL A 155 -6.02 8.14 10.77
C VAL A 155 -5.53 9.56 10.50
N PRO A 156 -4.44 10.00 11.14
CA PRO A 156 -3.90 11.33 10.95
C PRO A 156 -3.64 11.61 9.46
N ARG A 157 -3.94 12.83 9.04
CA ARG A 157 -3.65 13.29 7.67
C ARG A 157 -2.13 13.30 7.47
N VAL A 158 -1.68 12.72 6.38
CA VAL A 158 -0.29 12.83 5.96
C VAL A 158 -0.13 14.19 5.30
N VAL A 159 0.61 15.06 5.96
CA VAL A 159 1.08 16.30 5.35
C VAL A 159 2.30 15.93 4.51
N GLU A 160 2.14 15.99 3.19
CA GLU A 160 3.28 15.79 2.29
C GLU A 160 4.15 17.04 2.37
N GLY A 161 5.43 16.86 2.78
CA GLY A 161 6.42 17.91 2.77
C GLY A 161 6.77 18.38 1.36
N ARG A 162 7.54 19.47 1.25
CA ARG A 162 8.15 19.86 -0.03
C ARG A 162 8.94 18.69 -0.60
N VAL A 163 8.84 18.51 -1.91
CA VAL A 163 9.65 17.52 -2.62
C VAL A 163 11.11 17.96 -2.53
N GLU A 164 11.94 17.08 -1.99
CA GLU A 164 13.37 17.30 -1.95
C GLU A 164 13.99 16.90 -3.29
N ILE A 165 14.89 17.72 -3.78
CA ILE A 165 15.68 17.49 -5.00
C ILE A 165 17.17 17.55 -4.66
N LEU A 166 18.00 17.07 -5.56
CA LEU A 166 19.44 17.25 -5.44
C LEU A 166 19.84 18.67 -5.85
N SER A 167 20.75 19.27 -5.09
CA SER A 167 21.44 20.48 -5.54
C SER A 167 22.40 20.17 -6.68
N PRO A 168 22.85 21.17 -7.46
CA PRO A 168 23.86 20.98 -8.51
C PRO A 168 25.11 20.24 -8.03
N GLY A 169 25.68 20.65 -6.88
CA GLY A 169 26.84 19.97 -6.29
C GLY A 169 26.56 18.53 -5.83
N GLU A 170 25.36 18.24 -5.35
CA GLU A 170 24.96 16.86 -5.02
C GLU A 170 24.82 15.99 -6.29
N MET A 171 24.33 16.56 -7.38
CA MET A 171 24.24 15.86 -8.67
C MET A 171 25.62 15.54 -9.21
N GLU A 172 26.53 16.53 -9.23
CA GLU A 172 27.91 16.37 -9.65
C GLU A 172 28.64 15.30 -8.83
N GLN A 173 28.56 15.39 -7.50
CA GLN A 173 29.12 14.37 -6.59
C GLN A 173 28.62 12.96 -6.87
N LEU A 174 27.32 12.80 -7.17
CA LEU A 174 26.75 11.49 -7.49
C LEU A 174 27.23 10.97 -8.84
N LEU A 175 27.28 11.83 -9.86
CA LEU A 175 27.72 11.46 -11.22
C LEU A 175 29.21 11.13 -11.24
N GLU A 176 30.04 11.89 -10.53
CA GLU A 176 31.46 11.61 -10.36
C GLU A 176 31.69 10.27 -9.69
N ALA A 177 31.02 10.03 -8.55
CA ALA A 177 31.06 8.75 -7.86
C ALA A 177 30.59 7.59 -8.75
N ALA A 178 29.55 7.79 -9.56
CA ALA A 178 29.04 6.78 -10.49
C ALA A 178 30.00 6.51 -11.65
N GLY A 179 30.73 7.54 -12.10
CA GLY A 179 31.75 7.42 -13.15
C GLY A 179 32.99 6.66 -12.72
N VAL A 180 33.39 6.80 -11.45
CA VAL A 180 34.57 6.11 -10.89
C VAL A 180 34.24 4.71 -10.37
N TYR A 181 33.06 4.53 -9.78
CA TYR A 181 32.66 3.28 -9.14
C TYR A 181 32.67 2.10 -10.13
N GLU A 182 33.54 1.11 -9.87
CA GLU A 182 33.73 -0.09 -10.70
C GLU A 182 33.81 0.21 -12.22
N GLY A 183 34.59 1.22 -12.58
CA GLY A 183 34.77 1.62 -14.00
C GLY A 183 33.53 2.24 -14.65
N GLY A 184 32.65 2.85 -13.85
CA GLY A 184 31.47 3.55 -14.36
C GLY A 184 30.26 2.65 -14.65
N VAL A 185 30.27 1.40 -14.21
CA VAL A 185 29.20 0.42 -14.50
C VAL A 185 27.81 0.86 -14.09
N CYS A 186 27.69 1.78 -13.11
CA CYS A 186 26.43 2.33 -12.64
C CYS A 186 26.02 3.62 -13.35
N LEU A 187 26.92 4.29 -14.06
CA LEU A 187 26.71 5.62 -14.62
C LEU A 187 25.52 5.71 -15.59
N PRO A 188 25.31 4.76 -16.53
CA PRO A 188 24.13 4.78 -17.40
C PRO A 188 22.81 4.71 -16.63
N ALA A 189 22.74 3.87 -15.62
CA ALA A 189 21.54 3.72 -14.79
C ALA A 189 21.25 4.99 -13.99
N VAL A 190 22.29 5.62 -13.39
CA VAL A 190 22.17 6.90 -12.67
C VAL A 190 21.74 8.01 -13.62
N GLY A 191 22.37 8.11 -14.79
CA GLY A 191 22.01 9.09 -15.82
C GLY A 191 20.55 8.97 -16.27
N MET A 192 20.06 7.75 -16.50
CA MET A 192 18.64 7.52 -16.85
C MET A 192 17.68 7.94 -15.74
N MET A 193 18.02 7.70 -14.47
CA MET A 193 17.20 8.14 -13.36
C MET A 193 17.22 9.65 -13.18
N LEU A 194 18.39 10.29 -13.35
CA LEU A 194 18.59 11.72 -13.13
C LEU A 194 18.09 12.56 -14.32
N TYR A 195 18.44 12.22 -15.56
CA TYR A 195 18.18 13.03 -16.77
C TYR A 195 16.99 12.57 -17.61
N ALA A 196 16.37 11.44 -17.25
CA ALA A 196 15.16 10.94 -17.90
C ALA A 196 14.03 10.60 -16.90
N GLY A 197 14.25 10.79 -15.60
CA GLY A 197 13.27 10.57 -14.55
C GLY A 197 12.71 9.15 -14.48
N ILE A 198 13.43 8.15 -15.03
CA ILE A 198 13.02 6.75 -15.05
C ILE A 198 13.10 6.20 -13.63
N ARG A 199 12.08 5.44 -13.20
CA ARG A 199 12.07 4.90 -11.84
C ARG A 199 13.17 3.85 -11.63
N PRO A 200 13.75 3.73 -10.42
CA PRO A 200 14.82 2.74 -10.15
C PRO A 200 14.44 1.31 -10.55
N HIS A 201 13.21 0.88 -10.27
CA HIS A 201 12.74 -0.45 -10.64
C HIS A 201 12.46 -0.64 -12.14
N GLU A 202 12.27 0.45 -12.90
CA GLU A 202 12.15 0.42 -14.37
C GLU A 202 13.54 0.28 -14.96
N VAL A 203 14.50 1.11 -14.53
CA VAL A 203 15.91 1.05 -14.99
C VAL A 203 16.51 -0.34 -14.75
N ALA A 204 16.27 -0.93 -13.57
CA ALA A 204 16.75 -2.28 -13.24
C ALA A 204 16.28 -3.39 -14.19
N ARG A 205 15.25 -3.12 -15.01
CA ARG A 205 14.70 -4.07 -16.00
C ARG A 205 14.99 -3.70 -17.43
N LEU A 206 15.57 -2.51 -17.65
CA LEU A 206 15.92 -2.06 -18.99
C LEU A 206 17.15 -2.80 -19.52
N THR A 207 17.11 -2.98 -20.80
CA THR A 207 18.21 -3.50 -21.61
C THR A 207 18.59 -2.45 -22.66
N TRP A 208 19.77 -2.55 -23.25
CA TRP A 208 20.28 -1.58 -24.21
C TRP A 208 19.43 -1.48 -25.48
N ASP A 209 18.69 -2.53 -25.84
CA ASP A 209 17.72 -2.51 -26.96
C ASP A 209 16.55 -1.53 -26.76
N ALA A 210 16.33 -1.07 -25.53
CA ALA A 210 15.34 -0.02 -25.24
C ALA A 210 15.88 1.40 -25.54
N VAL A 211 17.18 1.57 -25.81
CA VAL A 211 17.85 2.86 -26.00
C VAL A 211 18.04 3.11 -27.50
N ASP A 212 17.33 4.07 -28.02
CA ASP A 212 17.47 4.51 -29.42
C ASP A 212 18.23 5.83 -29.46
N LEU A 213 19.56 5.75 -29.64
CA LEU A 213 20.41 6.92 -29.71
C LEU A 213 20.25 7.67 -31.05
N VAL A 214 19.80 6.98 -32.11
CA VAL A 214 19.60 7.60 -33.43
C VAL A 214 18.41 8.57 -33.37
N HIS A 215 17.27 8.08 -32.84
CA HIS A 215 16.07 8.90 -32.76
C HIS A 215 15.95 9.64 -31.42
N GLY A 216 16.87 9.44 -30.47
CA GLY A 216 16.95 10.20 -29.22
C GLY A 216 15.89 9.88 -28.18
N TYR A 217 15.51 8.62 -28.00
CA TYR A 217 14.55 8.23 -26.95
C TYR A 217 14.88 6.89 -26.29
N ILE A 218 14.31 6.68 -25.08
CA ILE A 218 14.31 5.41 -24.37
C ILE A 218 12.88 4.87 -24.39
N ALA A 219 12.69 3.64 -24.88
CA ALA A 219 11.38 2.97 -24.98
C ALA A 219 11.06 2.16 -23.70
N LEU A 220 10.16 2.66 -22.87
CA LEU A 220 9.66 1.92 -21.73
C LEU A 220 8.36 1.18 -22.09
N GLN A 221 8.40 -0.14 -22.04
CA GLN A 221 7.23 -0.97 -22.30
C GLN A 221 6.37 -1.15 -21.04
N ALA A 222 5.10 -1.53 -21.21
CA ALA A 222 4.17 -1.76 -20.10
C ALA A 222 4.70 -2.77 -19.05
N ARG A 223 5.44 -3.80 -19.48
CA ARG A 223 6.08 -4.80 -18.61
C ARG A 223 7.13 -4.20 -17.66
N HIS A 224 7.74 -3.08 -18.01
CA HIS A 224 8.73 -2.39 -17.18
C HIS A 224 8.07 -1.51 -16.11
N SER A 225 6.85 -1.02 -16.37
CA SER A 225 6.16 -0.05 -15.51
C SER A 225 5.29 -0.72 -14.44
N LYS A 226 5.23 -0.11 -13.24
CA LYS A 226 4.29 -0.50 -12.18
C LYS A 226 2.85 -0.09 -12.53
N THR A 227 2.68 0.97 -13.29
CA THR A 227 1.38 1.58 -13.62
C THR A 227 0.85 1.22 -15.01
N GLY A 228 1.61 0.43 -15.77
CA GLY A 228 1.12 -0.25 -16.97
C GLY A 228 1.13 0.54 -18.28
N GLY A 229 1.70 1.76 -18.31
CA GLY A 229 1.80 2.54 -19.54
C GLY A 229 3.13 2.32 -20.27
N ALA A 230 3.08 2.03 -21.60
CA ALA A 230 4.24 2.18 -22.46
C ALA A 230 4.46 3.68 -22.73
N ARG A 231 5.73 4.11 -22.77
CA ARG A 231 6.08 5.49 -23.08
C ARG A 231 7.47 5.59 -23.68
N ARG A 232 7.73 6.67 -24.38
CA ARG A 232 9.08 7.05 -24.82
C ARG A 232 9.53 8.24 -23.98
N VAL A 233 10.77 8.22 -23.53
CA VAL A 233 11.39 9.31 -22.75
C VAL A 233 12.52 9.88 -23.57
N THR A 234 12.59 11.19 -23.68
CA THR A 234 13.58 11.91 -24.48
C THR A 234 14.98 11.74 -23.89
N ILE A 235 15.97 11.50 -24.76
CA ILE A 235 17.39 11.50 -24.39
C ILE A 235 17.94 12.91 -24.60
N HIS A 236 18.03 13.68 -23.52
CA HIS A 236 18.64 15.01 -23.53
C HIS A 236 20.16 14.95 -23.59
N PRO A 237 20.85 16.05 -23.98
CA PRO A 237 22.29 16.06 -24.20
C PRO A 237 23.16 15.47 -23.10
N PRO A 238 22.95 15.76 -21.78
CA PRO A 238 23.77 15.15 -20.73
C PRO A 238 23.63 13.64 -20.66
N LEU A 239 22.40 13.13 -20.82
CA LEU A 239 22.16 11.69 -20.85
C LEU A 239 22.77 11.04 -22.09
N ARG A 240 22.70 11.71 -23.27
CA ARG A 240 23.28 11.22 -24.52
C ARG A 240 24.76 10.96 -24.35
N ARG A 241 25.51 11.93 -23.81
CA ARG A 241 26.98 11.79 -23.59
C ARG A 241 27.28 10.56 -22.70
N ILE A 242 26.52 10.35 -21.65
CA ILE A 242 26.67 9.19 -20.76
C ILE A 242 26.42 7.88 -21.51
N LEU A 243 25.32 7.83 -22.28
CA LEU A 243 24.92 6.60 -22.96
C LEU A 243 25.83 6.26 -24.15
N GLU A 244 26.29 7.24 -24.90
CA GLU A 244 27.26 7.05 -26.00
C GLU A 244 28.60 6.50 -25.48
N GLY A 245 29.09 7.04 -24.35
CA GLY A 245 30.31 6.55 -23.70
C GLY A 245 30.20 5.11 -23.19
N ALA A 246 28.99 4.69 -22.78
CA ALA A 246 28.77 3.35 -22.25
C ALA A 246 28.32 2.32 -23.30
N ALA A 247 27.73 2.74 -24.41
CA ALA A 247 27.19 1.86 -25.46
C ALA A 247 28.27 1.00 -26.16
N ALA A 248 29.52 1.38 -26.09
CA ALA A 248 30.65 0.62 -26.64
C ALA A 248 30.82 -0.78 -26.03
N GLY A 249 30.19 -1.06 -24.89
CA GLY A 249 30.20 -2.38 -24.23
C GLY A 249 29.18 -3.41 -24.72
N GLY A 250 28.30 -3.03 -25.68
CA GLY A 250 27.35 -3.89 -26.41
C GLY A 250 26.38 -4.70 -25.56
N GLY A 251 25.09 -4.59 -25.83
CA GLY A 251 24.00 -5.52 -25.46
C GLY A 251 23.78 -5.84 -23.95
N GLY A 252 22.62 -6.37 -23.61
CA GLY A 252 22.32 -6.81 -22.25
C GLY A 252 21.64 -5.76 -21.37
N ARG A 253 21.74 -5.90 -20.05
CA ARG A 253 21.09 -5.01 -19.08
C ARG A 253 21.83 -3.69 -18.89
N ILE A 254 21.06 -2.62 -18.66
CA ILE A 254 21.60 -1.30 -18.27
C ILE A 254 22.23 -1.36 -16.87
N CYS A 255 21.55 -1.99 -15.93
CA CYS A 255 22.06 -2.17 -14.57
C CYS A 255 22.98 -3.41 -14.48
N PRO A 256 24.07 -3.34 -13.73
CA PRO A 256 24.90 -4.51 -13.43
C PRO A 256 24.11 -5.57 -12.66
N ALA A 257 24.63 -6.81 -12.65
CA ALA A 257 24.08 -7.87 -11.78
C ALA A 257 24.11 -7.43 -10.32
N CYS A 258 23.15 -7.92 -9.51
CA CYS A 258 23.03 -7.51 -8.10
C CYS A 258 22.90 -6.00 -7.89
N TRP A 259 22.11 -5.34 -8.74
CA TRP A 259 21.93 -3.88 -8.78
C TRP A 259 21.73 -3.24 -7.40
N GLU A 260 20.91 -3.82 -6.51
CA GLU A 260 20.68 -3.26 -5.17
C GLU A 260 21.96 -3.13 -4.35
N ARG A 261 22.90 -4.08 -4.51
CA ARG A 261 24.21 -4.03 -3.81
C ARG A 261 25.07 -2.90 -4.36
N HIS A 262 25.17 -2.78 -5.68
CA HIS A 262 25.90 -1.70 -6.34
C HIS A 262 25.30 -0.34 -6.00
N TRP A 263 23.99 -0.24 -6.03
CA TRP A 263 23.28 0.99 -5.70
C TRP A 263 23.54 1.44 -4.26
N ALA A 264 23.49 0.53 -3.29
CA ALA A 264 23.82 0.82 -1.89
C ALA A 264 25.30 1.19 -1.69
N ALA A 265 26.22 0.57 -2.43
CA ALA A 265 27.64 0.90 -2.39
C ALA A 265 27.90 2.28 -3.00
N LEU A 266 27.30 2.58 -4.14
CA LEU A 266 27.40 3.89 -4.80
C LEU A 266 26.89 5.03 -3.91
N HIS A 267 25.75 4.85 -3.22
CA HIS A 267 25.28 5.85 -2.28
C HIS A 267 26.32 6.19 -1.20
N ARG A 268 26.95 5.16 -0.63
CA ARG A 268 28.00 5.36 0.38
C ARG A 268 29.24 6.05 -0.20
N ALA A 269 29.68 5.63 -1.39
CA ALA A 269 30.82 6.25 -2.08
C ALA A 269 30.54 7.74 -2.38
N ALA A 270 29.31 8.09 -2.71
CA ALA A 270 28.86 9.46 -2.91
C ALA A 270 28.43 10.18 -1.62
N GLY A 271 28.76 9.65 -0.43
CA GLY A 271 28.56 10.32 0.85
C GLY A 271 27.13 10.26 1.41
N TRP A 272 26.24 9.42 0.89
CA TRP A 272 24.90 9.17 1.45
C TRP A 272 24.83 7.86 2.23
N GLY A 273 23.72 7.67 2.95
CA GLY A 273 23.42 6.44 3.69
C GLY A 273 23.79 6.46 5.16
N SER A 274 24.36 7.55 5.67
CA SER A 274 24.50 7.77 7.12
C SER A 274 23.19 8.32 7.72
N PRO A 275 22.97 8.18 9.05
CA PRO A 275 21.84 8.82 9.72
C PRO A 275 21.78 10.35 9.53
N ALA A 276 22.93 11.01 9.39
CA ALA A 276 23.03 12.45 9.16
C ALA A 276 22.74 12.86 7.71
N ARG A 277 22.96 11.94 6.76
CA ARG A 277 22.70 12.17 5.33
C ARG A 277 22.03 10.93 4.71
N PRO A 278 20.75 10.66 5.04
CA PRO A 278 20.04 9.53 4.49
C PRO A 278 19.77 9.72 3.01
N TRP A 279 19.72 8.60 2.24
CA TRP A 279 19.26 8.68 0.86
C TRP A 279 17.76 8.96 0.81
N ARG A 280 17.39 9.95 0.00
CA ARG A 280 15.99 10.35 -0.20
C ARG A 280 15.35 9.51 -1.31
N GLN A 281 14.22 8.88 -1.02
CA GLN A 281 13.55 8.01 -1.99
C GLN A 281 13.07 8.82 -3.21
N ASP A 282 13.28 8.26 -4.41
CA ASP A 282 12.88 8.85 -5.70
C ASP A 282 13.48 10.25 -5.98
N VAL A 283 14.50 10.69 -5.22
CA VAL A 283 15.08 12.04 -5.32
C VAL A 283 15.57 12.37 -6.74
N LEU A 284 16.21 11.43 -7.46
CA LEU A 284 16.68 11.64 -8.83
C LEU A 284 15.52 11.98 -9.78
N ARG A 285 14.43 11.25 -9.64
CA ARG A 285 13.23 11.48 -10.43
C ARG A 285 12.54 12.80 -10.03
N HIS A 286 12.57 13.16 -8.77
CA HIS A 286 12.07 14.45 -8.31
C HIS A 286 12.93 15.60 -8.84
N THR A 287 14.25 15.42 -8.87
CA THR A 287 15.20 16.36 -9.49
C THR A 287 14.87 16.53 -10.97
N PHE A 288 14.82 15.44 -11.75
CA PHE A 288 14.41 15.50 -13.14
C PHE A 288 13.11 16.29 -13.35
N ALA A 289 12.07 15.92 -12.61
CA ALA A 289 10.75 16.52 -12.78
C ALA A 289 10.74 18.03 -12.48
N SER A 290 11.50 18.47 -11.48
CA SER A 290 11.63 19.88 -11.12
C SER A 290 12.37 20.67 -12.18
N TYR A 291 13.51 20.18 -12.64
CA TYR A 291 14.32 20.84 -13.68
C TYR A 291 13.63 20.83 -15.05
N GLN A 292 12.97 19.71 -15.40
CA GLN A 292 12.20 19.58 -16.64
C GLN A 292 11.03 20.57 -16.66
N LEU A 293 10.31 20.70 -15.55
CA LEU A 293 9.20 21.65 -15.46
C LEU A 293 9.70 23.12 -15.44
N GLY A 294 10.79 23.40 -14.72
CA GLY A 294 11.41 24.72 -14.69
C GLY A 294 11.84 25.21 -16.06
N HIS A 295 12.44 24.33 -16.87
CA HIS A 295 12.96 24.66 -18.20
C HIS A 295 11.86 24.64 -19.29
N PHE A 296 11.14 23.53 -19.44
CA PHE A 296 10.18 23.36 -20.55
C PHE A 296 8.77 23.85 -20.22
N ARG A 297 8.44 24.10 -18.96
CA ARG A 297 7.14 24.63 -18.46
C ARG A 297 5.91 23.85 -18.94
N SER A 298 6.06 22.56 -19.27
CA SER A 298 5.00 21.71 -19.80
C SER A 298 4.65 20.55 -18.87
N TYR A 299 3.54 20.68 -18.14
CA TYR A 299 3.03 19.59 -17.29
C TYR A 299 2.61 18.35 -18.09
N SER A 300 2.10 18.52 -19.32
CA SER A 300 1.66 17.41 -20.16
C SER A 300 2.86 16.56 -20.65
N VAL A 301 3.94 17.21 -21.08
CA VAL A 301 5.17 16.51 -21.47
C VAL A 301 5.77 15.79 -20.27
N LEU A 302 5.91 16.49 -19.14
CA LEU A 302 6.40 15.88 -17.90
C LEU A 302 5.56 14.69 -17.48
N GLN A 303 4.21 14.83 -17.48
CA GLN A 303 3.30 13.75 -17.14
C GLN A 303 3.52 12.49 -17.98
N TYR A 304 3.66 12.67 -19.29
CA TYR A 304 3.91 11.59 -20.24
C TYR A 304 5.26 10.91 -19.95
N GLU A 305 6.33 11.66 -19.88
CA GLU A 305 7.70 11.14 -19.69
C GLU A 305 7.87 10.44 -18.35
N VAL A 306 7.38 11.04 -17.26
CA VAL A 306 7.44 10.39 -15.95
C VAL A 306 6.37 9.29 -15.77
N GLY A 307 5.38 9.18 -16.66
CA GLY A 307 4.32 8.17 -16.59
C GLY A 307 3.46 8.32 -15.33
N HIS A 308 2.99 9.54 -15.05
CA HIS A 308 1.98 9.80 -14.03
C HIS A 308 0.59 9.72 -14.64
N ARG A 309 -0.36 9.13 -13.91
CA ARG A 309 -1.76 9.04 -14.35
C ARG A 309 -2.52 10.35 -14.15
N ASP A 310 -2.09 11.17 -13.20
CA ASP A 310 -2.77 12.38 -12.78
C ASP A 310 -1.81 13.57 -12.74
N VAL A 311 -2.17 14.64 -13.47
CA VAL A 311 -1.44 15.91 -13.52
C VAL A 311 -1.54 16.66 -12.18
N SER A 312 -2.61 16.45 -11.41
CA SER A 312 -2.80 17.15 -10.12
C SER A 312 -1.64 16.90 -9.15
N LEU A 313 -1.08 15.69 -9.15
CA LEU A 313 0.10 15.35 -8.34
C LEU A 313 1.35 16.13 -8.76
N LEU A 314 1.51 16.42 -10.06
CA LEU A 314 2.63 17.21 -10.56
C LEU A 314 2.47 18.68 -10.15
N ARG A 315 1.26 19.22 -10.30
CA ARG A 315 0.95 20.61 -9.95
C ARG A 315 1.12 20.91 -8.46
N THR A 316 0.80 19.96 -7.57
CA THR A 316 0.95 20.14 -6.13
C THR A 316 2.37 19.92 -5.64
N ARG A 317 3.16 19.09 -6.34
CA ARG A 317 4.50 18.68 -5.87
C ARG A 317 5.65 19.50 -6.45
N TYR A 318 5.52 19.99 -7.68
CA TYR A 318 6.62 20.59 -8.45
C TYR A 318 6.39 22.05 -8.83
N VAL A 319 5.52 22.76 -8.12
CA VAL A 319 5.30 24.20 -8.33
C VAL A 319 6.52 24.97 -7.80
N ASP A 320 7.13 25.79 -8.64
CA ASP A 320 8.18 26.76 -8.32
C ASP A 320 9.44 26.24 -7.61
N LEU A 321 9.89 25.01 -7.92
CA LEU A 321 11.06 24.44 -7.26
C LEU A 321 12.40 24.93 -7.83
N GLN A 322 12.43 25.38 -9.12
CA GLN A 322 13.67 25.87 -9.76
C GLN A 322 13.40 27.07 -10.67
N GLY A 323 14.29 28.06 -10.61
CA GLY A 323 14.31 29.17 -11.58
C GLY A 323 14.70 28.70 -12.98
N VAL A 324 14.30 29.49 -14.00
CA VAL A 324 14.55 29.12 -15.42
C VAL A 324 16.05 29.04 -15.73
N GLU A 325 16.86 29.93 -15.16
CA GLU A 325 18.31 29.95 -15.37
C GLU A 325 19.00 28.71 -14.79
N GLU A 326 18.65 28.33 -13.55
CA GLU A 326 19.18 27.12 -12.92
C GLU A 326 18.74 25.86 -13.69
N ALA A 327 17.48 25.83 -14.19
CA ALA A 327 16.97 24.72 -14.97
C ALA A 327 17.69 24.56 -16.32
N ALA A 328 18.12 25.66 -16.96
CA ALA A 328 18.87 25.61 -18.22
C ALA A 328 20.20 24.89 -18.06
N GLY A 329 20.96 25.17 -16.99
CA GLY A 329 22.23 24.52 -16.69
C GLY A 329 22.17 23.01 -16.51
N PHE A 330 21.03 22.48 -16.11
CA PHE A 330 20.82 21.03 -15.97
C PHE A 330 20.84 20.27 -17.30
N TRP A 331 20.52 20.94 -18.42
CA TRP A 331 20.36 20.34 -19.74
C TRP A 331 21.56 20.54 -20.67
N VAL A 332 22.59 21.24 -20.24
CA VAL A 332 23.84 21.46 -20.95
C VAL A 332 24.89 20.47 -20.46
#